data_bc531c18524be9f9798c3e9bcce286d8
#
_entry.id   bc531c18524be9f9798c3e9bcce286d8
#
_cell.length_a   1.000
_cell.length_b   1.000
_cell.length_c   1.000
_cell.angle_alpha   90.00
_cell.angle_beta   90.00
_cell.angle_gamma   90.00
#
_symmetry.space_group_name_H-M   'P 1'
#
loop_
_entity.id
_entity.type
_entity.pdbx_description
1 polymer ?
#
loop_
_entity_poly.entity_id
_entity_poly.type
_entity_poly.pdbx_seq_one_letter_code
_entity_poly.pdbx_strand_id
1 'polypeptide(L)' 'MHILVVEDEKALCDTIARSLRRLAYSVDCCYDGQ' A
#
# COMPACT_ATOMS: atom_id res chain seq x y z
N MET A 1 -7.25 -8.64 -8.07
CA MET A 1 -6.61 -7.44 -8.62
C MET A 1 -5.39 -7.10 -7.78
N HIS A 2 -4.31 -6.74 -8.43
CA HIS A 2 -3.07 -6.38 -7.76
C HIS A 2 -2.88 -4.87 -7.79
N ILE A 3 -2.58 -4.29 -6.64
CA ILE A 3 -2.45 -2.86 -6.50
C ILE A 3 -1.06 -2.52 -5.97
N LEU A 4 -0.43 -1.56 -6.59
CA LEU A 4 0.86 -1.05 -6.12
C LEU A 4 0.64 0.33 -5.52
N VAL A 5 1.04 0.49 -4.27
CA VAL A 5 0.96 1.78 -3.59
C VAL A 5 2.35 2.35 -3.48
N VAL A 6 2.56 3.51 -4.09
CA VAL A 6 3.85 4.19 -4.02
C VAL A 6 3.71 5.37 -3.06
N GLU A 7 4.41 5.30 -1.95
CA GLU A 7 4.30 6.31 -0.91
C GLU A 7 5.59 6.33 -0.10
N ASP A 8 6.10 7.51 0.18
CA ASP A 8 7.33 7.62 0.95
C ASP A 8 7.09 7.59 2.46
N GLU A 9 5.87 7.64 2.89
CA GLU A 9 5.54 7.57 4.31
C GLU A 9 4.98 6.19 4.63
N LYS A 10 5.76 5.40 5.37
CA LYS A 10 5.40 4.02 5.63
C LYS A 10 4.07 3.87 6.38
N ALA A 11 3.85 4.73 7.35
CA ALA A 11 2.61 4.62 8.14
C ALA A 11 1.38 4.80 7.25
N LEU A 12 1.46 5.73 6.33
CA LEU A 12 0.35 5.97 5.42
C LEU A 12 0.18 4.79 4.45
N CYS A 13 1.28 4.28 3.94
CA CYS A 13 1.23 3.14 3.04
C CYS A 13 0.62 1.93 3.74
N ASP A 14 1.01 1.69 4.98
CA ASP A 14 0.48 0.57 5.75
C ASP A 14 -1.03 0.70 5.93
N THR A 15 -1.49 1.90 6.22
CA THR A 15 -2.92 2.14 6.43
C THR A 15 -3.70 1.87 5.14
N ILE A 16 -3.20 2.37 4.03
CA ILE A 16 -3.85 2.15 2.74
C ILE A 16 -3.85 0.67 2.38
N ALA A 17 -2.71 0.02 2.54
CA ALA A 17 -2.59 -1.38 2.19
C ALA A 17 -3.53 -2.24 3.01
N ARG A 18 -3.64 -1.93 4.30
CA ARG A 18 -4.53 -2.69 5.18
C ARG A 18 -5.98 -2.57 4.72
N SER A 19 -6.39 -1.36 4.38
CA SER A 19 -7.76 -1.14 3.91
C SER A 19 -8.05 -1.91 2.64
N LEU A 20 -7.09 -1.88 1.70
CA LEU A 20 -7.30 -2.55 0.42
C LEU A 20 -7.28 -4.07 0.57
N ARG A 21 -6.45 -4.60 1.46
CA ARG A 21 -6.43 -6.04 1.70
C ARG A 21 -7.74 -6.54 2.28
N ARG A 22 -8.40 -5.72 3.07
CA ARG A 22 -9.70 -6.08 3.60
C ARG A 22 -10.75 -6.23 2.50
N LEU A 23 -10.51 -5.61 1.37
CA LEU A 23 -11.39 -5.73 0.21
C LEU A 23 -10.93 -6.85 -0.73
N ALA A 24 -10.00 -7.68 -0.27
CA ALA A 24 -9.50 -8.84 -0.99
C ALA A 24 -8.59 -8.49 -2.17
N TYR A 25 -7.97 -7.33 -2.15
CA TYR A 25 -6.98 -6.99 -3.14
C TYR A 25 -5.59 -7.44 -2.70
N SER A 26 -4.74 -7.77 -3.66
CA SER A 26 -3.32 -7.97 -3.39
C SER A 26 -2.63 -6.61 -3.46
N VAL A 27 -1.87 -6.26 -2.43
CA VAL A 27 -1.29 -4.93 -2.33
C VAL A 27 0.19 -5.02 -2.06
N ASP A 28 0.98 -4.30 -2.84
CA ASP A 28 2.39 -4.09 -2.58
C ASP A 28 2.64 -2.63 -2.28
N CYS A 29 3.55 -2.38 -1.35
CA CYS A 29 3.95 -1.02 -1.01
C CYS A 29 5.35 -0.76 -1.52
N CYS A 30 5.56 0.45 -2.02
CA CYS A 30 6.86 0.90 -2.48
C CYS A 30 7.18 2.22 -1.81
N TYR A 31 8.33 2.31 -1.15
CA TYR A 31 8.74 3.51 -0.42
C TYR A 31 9.85 4.21 -1.18
N ASP A 32 9.51 4.71 -2.31
CA ASP A 32 10.50 5.23 -3.23
C ASP A 32 10.68 6.71 -3.10
N GLY A 33 10.33 7.27 -1.98
CA GLY A 33 10.39 8.69 -1.76
C GLY A 33 11.74 9.21 -1.33
N GLN A 34 12.68 8.39 -1.25
CA GLN A 34 13.98 8.77 -0.76
C GLN A 34 14.76 9.50 -1.75
#